data_1c8757b4ec8022d882658989c58540f1
#
_entry.id   1c8757b4ec8022d882658989c58540f1
#
_cell.length_a   1.000
_cell.length_b   1.000
_cell.length_c   1.000
_cell.angle_alpha   90.00
_cell.angle_beta   90.00
_cell.angle_gamma   90.00
#
_symmetry.space_group_name_H-M   'P 1'
#
loop_
_entity.id
_entity.type
_entity.pdbx_description
1 polymer ?
#
loop_
_entity_poly.entity_id
_entity_poly.type
_entity_poly.pdbx_seq_one_letter_code
_entity_poly.pdbx_strand_id
1 'polypeptide(L)'
;MLRRVKLQRPILVHALKTVLQLLIHPQRRVEFLTTLLSVEACEHIRSALKHAGDTHSLEDVVELLNSGEAKLYCTKNSTIVTQEFEYPKAKQLHFWLAGGDLKEIIKNGREIAADAKKRGFSKVSIIGRPGWKRRLKGFREAGVILSRDF
;
A
#
# COMPACT_ATOMS: atom_id res chain seq x y z
N MET A 1 -9.65 23.50 -16.46
CA MET A 1 -9.29 23.26 -17.88
C MET A 1 -8.20 22.19 -17.92
N LEU A 2 -8.57 20.94 -18.14
CA LEU A 2 -7.65 19.79 -18.18
C LEU A 2 -6.95 19.77 -19.55
N ARG A 3 -5.66 20.05 -19.57
CA ARG A 3 -4.86 19.88 -20.79
C ARG A 3 -4.67 18.40 -21.08
N ARG A 4 -5.27 17.88 -22.15
CA ARG A 4 -4.95 16.57 -22.73
C ARG A 4 -3.50 16.61 -23.22
N VAL A 5 -2.63 15.88 -22.54
CA VAL A 5 -1.29 15.58 -23.07
C VAL A 5 -1.45 14.52 -24.16
N LYS A 6 -1.25 14.91 -25.42
CA LYS A 6 -1.14 13.98 -26.54
C LYS A 6 0.19 13.22 -26.39
N LEU A 7 0.14 12.00 -25.89
CA LEU A 7 1.28 11.07 -25.93
C LEU A 7 1.62 10.76 -27.39
N GLN A 8 2.84 11.06 -27.79
CA GLN A 8 3.33 10.75 -29.14
C GLN A 8 3.41 9.22 -29.33
N ARG A 9 2.95 8.72 -30.48
CA ARG A 9 2.87 7.30 -30.83
C ARG A 9 4.14 6.45 -30.56
N PRO A 10 5.39 6.93 -30.73
CA PRO A 10 6.58 6.13 -30.44
C PRO A 10 6.76 5.83 -28.95
N ILE A 11 6.32 6.71 -28.05
CA ILE A 11 6.41 6.51 -26.60
C ILE A 11 5.42 5.41 -26.16
N LEU A 12 4.23 5.38 -26.78
CA LEU A 12 3.21 4.37 -26.49
C LEU A 12 3.65 2.96 -26.87
N VAL A 13 4.31 2.83 -28.04
CA VAL A 13 4.83 1.53 -28.52
C VAL A 13 5.98 1.03 -27.66
N HIS A 14 6.84 1.94 -27.18
CA HIS A 14 7.92 1.55 -26.28
C HIS A 14 7.40 1.14 -24.91
N ALA A 15 6.44 1.87 -24.36
CA ALA A 15 5.77 1.53 -23.10
C ALA A 15 5.02 0.18 -23.18
N LEU A 16 4.32 -0.08 -24.29
CA LEU A 16 3.65 -1.37 -24.55
C LEU A 16 4.63 -2.54 -24.66
N LYS A 17 5.78 -2.37 -25.36
CA LYS A 17 6.82 -3.40 -25.42
C LYS A 17 7.42 -3.69 -24.05
N THR A 18 7.67 -2.66 -23.23
CA THR A 18 8.18 -2.79 -21.86
C THR A 18 7.18 -3.52 -20.96
N VAL A 19 5.91 -3.17 -21.06
CA VAL A 19 4.83 -3.86 -20.32
C VAL A 19 4.70 -5.33 -20.75
N LEU A 20 4.82 -5.61 -22.05
CA LEU A 20 4.77 -6.99 -22.57
C LEU A 20 5.97 -7.84 -22.11
N GLN A 21 7.17 -7.26 -22.05
CA GLN A 21 8.36 -7.93 -21.53
C GLN A 21 8.26 -8.19 -20.01
N LEU A 22 7.60 -7.30 -19.27
CA LEU A 22 7.34 -7.47 -17.83
C LEU A 22 6.35 -8.62 -17.54
N LEU A 23 5.40 -8.87 -18.45
CA LEU A 23 4.45 -9.98 -18.34
C LEU A 23 5.10 -11.36 -18.54
N ILE A 24 6.24 -11.43 -19.26
CA ILE A 24 6.93 -12.68 -19.62
C ILE A 24 7.96 -13.11 -18.56
N HIS A 25 8.52 -12.17 -17.77
CA HIS A 25 9.55 -12.45 -16.77
C HIS A 25 9.18 -11.86 -15.40
N PRO A 26 8.69 -12.67 -14.44
CA PRO A 26 8.28 -12.22 -13.11
C PRO A 26 9.37 -11.45 -12.36
N GLN A 27 10.61 -11.88 -12.44
CA GLN A 27 11.74 -11.24 -11.75
C GLN A 27 12.02 -9.80 -12.25
N ARG A 28 11.94 -9.56 -13.55
CA ARG A 28 12.09 -8.20 -14.10
C ARG A 28 10.96 -7.25 -13.71
N ARG A 29 9.79 -7.82 -13.40
CA ARG A 29 8.63 -7.06 -12.92
C ARG A 29 8.85 -6.49 -11.53
N VAL A 30 9.47 -7.26 -10.64
CA VAL A 30 9.86 -6.83 -9.29
C VAL A 30 10.91 -5.72 -9.37
N GLU A 31 11.96 -5.89 -10.19
CA GLU A 31 13.00 -4.86 -10.40
C GLU A 31 12.42 -3.54 -10.95
N PHE A 32 11.46 -3.61 -11.87
CA PHE A 32 10.86 -2.44 -12.48
C PHE A 32 10.02 -1.62 -11.49
N LEU A 33 9.23 -2.27 -10.63
CA LEU A 33 8.43 -1.57 -9.63
C LEU A 33 9.27 -1.05 -8.46
N THR A 34 10.30 -1.78 -8.07
CA THR A 34 11.28 -1.27 -7.10
C THR A 34 11.98 -0.02 -7.65
N THR A 35 12.20 0.04 -8.97
CA THR A 35 12.76 1.22 -9.64
C THR A 35 11.77 2.38 -9.75
N LEU A 36 10.45 2.10 -9.82
CA LEU A 36 9.39 3.12 -9.84
C LEU A 36 9.05 3.68 -8.46
N LEU A 37 9.33 2.91 -7.40
CA LEU A 37 9.20 3.39 -6.03
C LEU A 37 10.34 4.37 -5.75
N SER A 38 10.02 5.54 -5.19
CA SER A 38 11.05 6.45 -4.72
C SER A 38 11.89 5.76 -3.63
N VAL A 39 13.13 6.20 -3.48
CA VAL A 39 14.03 5.71 -2.41
C VAL A 39 13.37 5.88 -1.05
N GLU A 40 12.72 7.04 -0.83
CA GLU A 40 12.01 7.36 0.40
C GLU A 40 10.84 6.40 0.66
N ALA A 41 10.06 6.06 -0.38
CA ALA A 41 8.97 5.11 -0.24
C ALA A 41 9.48 3.71 0.13
N CYS A 42 10.58 3.26 -0.45
CA CYS A 42 11.22 2.00 -0.10
C CYS A 42 11.69 2.00 1.37
N GLU A 43 12.30 3.10 1.83
CA GLU A 43 12.73 3.25 3.22
C GLU A 43 11.55 3.25 4.20
N HIS A 44 10.46 3.94 3.85
CA HIS A 44 9.23 3.94 4.64
C HIS A 44 8.66 2.52 4.78
N ILE A 45 8.63 1.75 3.69
CA ILE A 45 8.13 0.36 3.69
C ILE A 45 9.05 -0.52 4.54
N ARG A 46 10.38 -0.46 4.36
CA ARG A 46 11.33 -1.24 5.17
C ARG A 46 11.21 -0.93 6.66
N SER A 47 11.08 0.35 7.00
CA SER A 47 10.88 0.77 8.40
C SER A 47 9.57 0.24 8.97
N ALA A 48 8.48 0.27 8.19
CA ALA A 48 7.18 -0.24 8.60
C ALA A 48 7.19 -1.77 8.80
N LEU A 49 7.88 -2.52 7.93
CA LEU A 49 8.01 -3.97 8.02
C LEU A 49 8.67 -4.42 9.32
N LYS A 50 9.74 -3.74 9.75
CA LYS A 50 10.38 -4.00 11.06
C LYS A 50 9.42 -3.88 12.25
N HIS A 51 8.45 -2.98 12.15
CA HIS A 51 7.42 -2.81 13.17
C HIS A 51 6.22 -3.74 13.01
N ALA A 52 6.05 -4.35 11.84
CA ALA A 52 5.00 -5.32 11.54
C ALA A 52 5.40 -6.78 11.82
N GLY A 53 6.52 -6.99 12.53
CA GLY A 53 7.00 -8.32 12.90
C GLY A 53 8.02 -8.92 11.92
N ASP A 54 8.49 -8.14 10.96
CA ASP A 54 9.56 -8.51 9.99
C ASP A 54 9.25 -9.81 9.22
N THR A 55 7.96 -10.01 8.91
CA THR A 55 7.43 -11.23 8.27
C THR A 55 7.56 -11.21 6.75
N HIS A 56 7.85 -10.07 6.16
CA HIS A 56 7.95 -9.87 4.71
C HIS A 56 9.17 -9.01 4.37
N SER A 57 9.77 -9.27 3.21
CA SER A 57 10.77 -8.40 2.61
C SER A 57 10.11 -7.27 1.78
N LEU A 58 10.89 -6.30 1.34
CA LEU A 58 10.41 -5.28 0.39
C LEU A 58 9.95 -5.92 -0.93
N GLU A 59 10.67 -6.94 -1.38
CA GLU A 59 10.40 -7.71 -2.60
C GLU A 59 9.04 -8.39 -2.52
N ASP A 60 8.70 -8.99 -1.38
CA ASP A 60 7.37 -9.60 -1.14
C ASP A 60 6.26 -8.56 -1.22
N VAL A 61 6.48 -7.36 -0.67
CA VAL A 61 5.52 -6.24 -0.78
C VAL A 61 5.33 -5.84 -2.23
N VAL A 62 6.41 -5.75 -3.01
CA VAL A 62 6.36 -5.42 -4.44
C VAL A 62 5.60 -6.49 -5.22
N GLU A 63 5.76 -7.77 -4.89
CA GLU A 63 4.98 -8.85 -5.51
C GLU A 63 3.48 -8.73 -5.22
N LEU A 64 3.10 -8.44 -3.98
CA LEU A 64 1.70 -8.20 -3.59
C LEU A 64 1.10 -6.96 -4.28
N LEU A 65 1.89 -5.92 -4.47
CA LEU A 65 1.48 -4.74 -5.25
C LEU A 65 1.26 -5.08 -6.72
N ASN A 66 2.11 -5.94 -7.29
CA ASN A 66 2.01 -6.40 -8.67
C ASN A 66 0.80 -7.29 -8.93
N SER A 67 0.52 -8.20 -8.00
CA SER A 67 -0.65 -9.11 -8.09
C SER A 67 -1.96 -8.38 -7.87
N GLY A 68 -1.92 -7.15 -7.31
CA GLY A 68 -3.11 -6.39 -6.93
C GLY A 68 -3.69 -6.78 -5.57
N GLU A 69 -3.02 -7.66 -4.83
CA GLU A 69 -3.40 -8.06 -3.47
C GLU A 69 -3.12 -6.95 -2.44
N ALA A 70 -2.22 -6.05 -2.77
CA ALA A 70 -1.96 -4.83 -2.01
C ALA A 70 -2.05 -3.58 -2.89
N LYS A 71 -2.34 -2.44 -2.28
CA LYS A 71 -2.39 -1.13 -2.95
C LYS A 71 -1.48 -0.14 -2.25
N LEU A 72 -0.76 0.64 -3.06
CA LEU A 72 0.20 1.63 -2.61
C LEU A 72 -0.36 3.05 -2.75
N TYR A 73 -0.20 3.84 -1.70
CA TYR A 73 -0.49 5.27 -1.67
C TYR A 73 0.75 6.01 -1.18
N CYS A 74 1.33 6.82 -2.06
CA CYS A 74 2.52 7.61 -1.75
C CYS A 74 2.23 9.10 -1.85
N THR A 75 2.81 9.85 -0.93
CA THR A 75 3.03 11.28 -1.03
C THR A 75 4.53 11.56 -0.94
N LYS A 76 4.91 12.82 -0.96
CA LYS A 76 6.33 13.20 -0.84
C LYS A 76 6.97 12.65 0.45
N ASN A 77 6.23 12.66 1.56
CA ASN A 77 6.79 12.36 2.89
C ASN A 77 6.11 11.18 3.57
N SER A 78 5.20 10.48 2.92
CA SER A 78 4.52 9.33 3.52
C SER A 78 4.18 8.25 2.49
N THR A 79 4.18 7.01 2.98
CA THR A 79 3.84 5.82 2.21
C THR A 79 2.88 4.95 3.02
N ILE A 80 1.79 4.54 2.40
CA ILE A 80 0.78 3.65 3.00
C ILE A 80 0.55 2.48 2.05
N VAL A 81 0.57 1.27 2.59
CA VAL A 81 0.19 0.05 1.87
C VAL A 81 -1.05 -0.53 2.52
N THR A 82 -2.05 -0.83 1.70
CA THR A 82 -3.33 -1.42 2.14
C THR A 82 -3.58 -2.74 1.47
N GLN A 83 -4.35 -3.59 2.14
CA GLN A 83 -4.90 -4.83 1.60
C GLN A 83 -6.42 -4.81 1.71
N GLU A 84 -7.10 -5.47 0.78
CA GLU A 84 -8.55 -5.55 0.74
C GLU A 84 -8.97 -6.99 1.01
N PHE A 85 -9.85 -7.17 2.01
CA PHE A 85 -10.39 -8.48 2.36
C PHE A 85 -11.90 -8.51 2.14
N GLU A 86 -12.38 -9.52 1.46
CA GLU A 86 -13.79 -9.76 1.25
C GLU A 86 -14.23 -10.97 2.06
N TYR A 87 -15.13 -10.72 3.01
CA TYR A 87 -15.77 -11.74 3.84
C TYR A 87 -17.23 -11.89 3.44
N PRO A 88 -17.92 -13.00 3.74
CA PRO A 88 -19.32 -13.21 3.38
C PRO A 88 -20.26 -12.08 3.84
N LYS A 89 -19.95 -11.40 4.94
CA LYS A 89 -20.77 -10.34 5.52
C LYS A 89 -20.14 -8.96 5.55
N ALA A 90 -18.90 -8.80 5.06
CA ALA A 90 -18.18 -7.53 5.17
C ALA A 90 -17.05 -7.42 4.15
N LYS A 91 -16.86 -6.22 3.62
CA LYS A 91 -15.62 -5.83 2.94
C LYS A 91 -14.79 -5.01 3.90
N GLN A 92 -13.52 -5.38 4.06
CA GLN A 92 -12.60 -4.75 5.01
C GLN A 92 -11.36 -4.22 4.29
N LEU A 93 -11.07 -2.95 4.50
CA LEU A 93 -9.79 -2.36 4.14
C LEU A 93 -8.83 -2.49 5.33
N HIS A 94 -7.68 -3.11 5.11
CA HIS A 94 -6.63 -3.23 6.11
C HIS A 94 -5.47 -2.30 5.77
N PHE A 95 -5.14 -1.38 6.67
CA PHE A 95 -3.90 -0.62 6.61
C PHE A 95 -2.77 -1.49 7.13
N TRP A 96 -2.01 -2.05 6.21
CA TRP A 96 -0.96 -3.01 6.53
C TRP A 96 0.35 -2.34 6.94
N LEU A 97 0.86 -1.45 6.08
CA LEU A 97 2.11 -0.75 6.34
C LEU A 97 1.89 0.76 6.22
N ALA A 98 2.53 1.52 7.10
CA ALA A 98 2.57 2.98 7.01
C ALA A 98 3.90 3.51 7.53
N GLY A 99 4.54 4.36 6.75
CA GLY A 99 5.82 4.99 7.11
C GLY A 99 5.90 6.44 6.64
N GLY A 100 6.76 7.22 7.28
CA GLY A 100 6.98 8.63 6.97
C GLY A 100 6.33 9.60 7.95
N ASP A 101 5.91 10.77 7.48
CA ASP A 101 5.33 11.81 8.33
C ASP A 101 3.96 11.41 8.89
N LEU A 102 3.84 11.46 10.21
CA LEU A 102 2.63 11.03 10.93
C LEU A 102 1.40 11.85 10.56
N LYS A 103 1.54 13.16 10.36
CA LYS A 103 0.40 14.03 10.03
C LYS A 103 -0.14 13.71 8.65
N GLU A 104 0.77 13.48 7.69
CA GLU A 104 0.40 13.06 6.33
C GLU A 104 -0.22 11.66 6.33
N ILE A 105 0.34 10.71 7.07
CA ILE A 105 -0.23 9.36 7.21
C ILE A 105 -1.67 9.43 7.72
N ILE A 106 -1.93 10.21 8.77
CA ILE A 106 -3.28 10.35 9.34
C ILE A 106 -4.24 11.01 8.34
N LYS A 107 -3.80 12.07 7.65
CA LYS A 107 -4.61 12.77 6.64
C LYS A 107 -4.95 11.84 5.49
N ASN A 108 -3.94 11.23 4.88
CA ASN A 108 -4.11 10.35 3.73
C ASN A 108 -4.90 9.08 4.10
N GLY A 109 -4.67 8.53 5.28
CA GLY A 109 -5.44 7.39 5.79
C GLY A 109 -6.94 7.69 5.90
N ARG A 110 -7.33 8.90 6.30
CA ARG A 110 -8.74 9.31 6.31
C ARG A 110 -9.33 9.41 4.90
N GLU A 111 -8.59 9.96 3.95
CA GLU A 111 -9.01 10.06 2.55
C GLU A 111 -9.18 8.67 1.92
N ILE A 112 -8.22 7.76 2.15
CA ILE A 112 -8.28 6.37 1.70
C ILE A 112 -9.47 5.64 2.32
N ALA A 113 -9.73 5.81 3.61
CA ALA A 113 -10.87 5.21 4.30
C ALA A 113 -12.22 5.75 3.79
N ALA A 114 -12.29 7.06 3.51
CA ALA A 114 -13.48 7.68 2.93
C ALA A 114 -13.78 7.16 1.51
N ASP A 115 -12.75 6.98 0.69
CA ASP A 115 -12.87 6.39 -0.63
C ASP A 115 -13.30 4.92 -0.54
N ALA A 116 -12.70 4.13 0.35
CA ALA A 116 -13.08 2.75 0.59
C ALA A 116 -14.57 2.64 0.99
N LYS A 117 -15.07 3.53 1.86
CA LYS A 117 -16.49 3.59 2.21
C LYS A 117 -17.37 3.80 0.98
N LYS A 118 -17.00 4.69 0.06
CA LYS A 118 -17.74 4.90 -1.21
C LYS A 118 -17.73 3.66 -2.09
N ARG A 119 -16.68 2.84 -2.04
CA ARG A 119 -16.55 1.56 -2.76
C ARG A 119 -17.26 0.39 -2.07
N GLY A 120 -18.00 0.63 -0.99
CA GLY A 120 -18.80 -0.39 -0.29
C GLY A 120 -18.04 -1.15 0.81
N PHE A 121 -16.87 -0.67 1.23
CA PHE A 121 -16.20 -1.24 2.39
C PHE A 121 -16.94 -0.86 3.67
N SER A 122 -17.23 -1.85 4.51
CA SER A 122 -17.95 -1.68 5.77
C SER A 122 -17.02 -1.58 6.98
N LYS A 123 -15.75 -1.95 6.82
CA LYS A 123 -14.77 -1.96 7.91
C LYS A 123 -13.42 -1.45 7.43
N VAL A 124 -12.72 -0.78 8.34
CA VAL A 124 -11.31 -0.43 8.22
C VAL A 124 -10.59 -0.98 9.44
N SER A 125 -9.43 -1.59 9.26
CA SER A 125 -8.62 -2.13 10.34
C SER A 125 -7.17 -1.72 10.23
N ILE A 126 -6.50 -1.70 11.37
CA ILE A 126 -5.07 -1.47 11.52
C ILE A 126 -4.56 -2.43 12.58
N ILE A 127 -3.45 -3.09 12.32
CA ILE A 127 -2.66 -3.79 13.31
C ILE A 127 -1.41 -2.95 13.56
N GLY A 128 -1.22 -2.48 14.77
CA GLY A 128 -0.14 -1.56 15.03
C GLY A 128 0.15 -1.37 16.52
N ARG A 129 1.18 -0.56 16.79
CA ARG A 129 1.60 -0.25 18.16
C ARG A 129 0.48 0.45 18.95
N PRO A 130 0.40 0.28 20.28
CA PRO A 130 -0.64 0.88 21.11
C PRO A 130 -0.77 2.40 20.99
N GLY A 131 0.30 3.09 20.59
CA GLY A 131 0.30 4.55 20.36
C GLY A 131 -0.67 5.02 19.29
N TRP A 132 -0.99 4.18 18.31
CA TRP A 132 -1.95 4.50 17.24
C TRP A 132 -3.36 4.74 17.76
N LYS A 133 -3.80 4.02 18.80
CA LYS A 133 -5.10 4.21 19.43
C LYS A 133 -5.35 5.66 19.88
N ARG A 134 -4.32 6.34 20.36
CA ARG A 134 -4.41 7.75 20.78
C ARG A 134 -4.46 8.74 19.63
N ARG A 135 -3.95 8.37 18.45
CA ARG A 135 -3.83 9.23 17.28
C ARG A 135 -4.98 9.06 16.29
N LEU A 136 -5.58 7.89 16.23
CA LEU A 136 -6.63 7.54 15.28
C LEU A 136 -8.01 7.71 15.92
N LYS A 137 -8.57 8.90 15.77
CA LYS A 137 -9.93 9.18 16.23
C LYS A 137 -10.95 8.32 15.48
N GLY A 138 -11.92 7.74 16.22
CA GLY A 138 -12.96 6.89 15.63
C GLY A 138 -12.59 5.41 15.52
N PHE A 139 -11.33 5.05 15.78
CA PHE A 139 -10.93 3.64 15.91
C PHE A 139 -11.13 3.15 17.34
N ARG A 140 -11.66 1.95 17.47
CA ARG A 140 -11.77 1.22 18.73
C ARG A 140 -10.89 -0.02 18.70
N GLU A 141 -10.43 -0.45 19.84
CA GLU A 141 -9.74 -1.73 19.97
C GLU A 141 -10.73 -2.87 19.72
N ALA A 142 -10.41 -3.75 18.79
CA ALA A 142 -11.25 -4.85 18.38
C ALA A 142 -10.73 -6.21 18.85
N GLY A 143 -9.49 -6.27 19.31
CA GLY A 143 -8.83 -7.47 19.80
C GLY A 143 -7.33 -7.24 20.01
N VAL A 144 -6.66 -8.26 20.50
CA VAL A 144 -5.19 -8.32 20.64
C VAL A 144 -4.66 -9.46 19.78
N ILE A 145 -3.47 -9.30 19.26
CA ILE A 145 -2.74 -10.37 18.57
C ILE A 145 -1.81 -11.01 19.58
N LEU A 146 -1.92 -12.32 19.74
CA LEU A 146 -1.00 -13.14 20.52
C LEU A 146 -0.13 -13.92 19.54
N SER A 147 1.18 -13.86 19.69
CA SER A 147 2.14 -14.61 18.89
C SER A 147 3.07 -15.42 19.78
N ARG A 148 3.57 -16.54 19.24
CA ARG A 148 4.58 -17.38 19.87
C ARG A 148 5.55 -17.85 18.81
N ASP A 149 6.84 -17.65 19.05
CA ASP A 149 7.90 -18.22 18.23
C ASP A 149 8.15 -19.68 18.65
N PHE A 150 8.51 -20.53 17.68
CA PHE A 150 8.80 -21.94 17.88
C PHE A 150 10.28 -22.25 17.66
#